data_d2eb9bff7d6d25f6d4e842b30a9bcfd3
#
_entry.id   d2eb9bff7d6d25f6d4e842b30a9bcfd3
#
_cell.length_a   1.000
_cell.length_b   1.000
_cell.length_c   1.000
_cell.angle_alpha   90.00
_cell.angle_beta   90.00
_cell.angle_gamma   90.00
#
_symmetry.space_group_name_H-M   'P 1'
#
loop_
_entity.id
_entity.type
_entity.pdbx_description
1 polymer ?
#
loop_
_entity_poly.entity_id
_entity_poly.type
_entity_poly.pdbx_seq_one_letter_code
_entity_poly.pdbx_strand_id
1 'polypeptide(L)'
;MPVTFREHVLPNGLRIAAEIDPEAHSTAMGFFVRTGARDEQPEHMGVSHFLEHMMFKGTERRTAADVDREFDDIGARHNAWTSAEMTAFHASCLPQFLDRAEDILSDILRPSLREDDFEDEKPVILEEIAMYDDQPFWGLYEKTLEHYYGSHRLAHRVLGTRETVSNLQRDTMNDYFAHQYSADNTIVSMAGNLDFEAMVQRIESHCGHWERTGAIRSYDPLEPGQAEFRDESDQVHQHYTCLAAPAPALQDDRRYAAGMLAHLVGHYEGSRLYWALVDPGLAEEAQCHFDPRDRAGEFLIWC
;
A
#
# COMPACT_ATOMS: atom_id res chain seq x y z
N MET A 1 14.54 19.16 22.41
CA MET A 1 14.68 20.17 21.31
C MET A 1 13.42 20.17 20.46
N PRO A 2 13.09 21.24 19.72
CA PRO A 2 11.92 21.19 18.85
C PRO A 2 12.14 20.15 17.72
N VAL A 3 11.06 19.49 17.34
CA VAL A 3 11.01 18.63 16.14
C VAL A 3 11.33 19.47 14.91
N THR A 4 12.14 18.93 14.00
CA THR A 4 12.53 19.62 12.76
C THR A 4 12.25 18.76 11.55
N PHE A 5 11.82 19.41 10.46
CA PHE A 5 11.58 18.74 9.17
C PHE A 5 12.71 19.07 8.20
N ARG A 6 13.21 18.05 7.51
CA ARG A 6 14.29 18.16 6.52
C ARG A 6 13.89 17.41 5.26
N GLU A 7 14.29 17.96 4.13
CA GLU A 7 14.12 17.32 2.82
C GLU A 7 15.42 17.41 2.02
N HIS A 8 15.66 16.41 1.19
CA HIS A 8 16.75 16.36 0.23
C HIS A 8 16.31 15.61 -1.03
N VAL A 9 16.87 15.96 -2.17
CA VAL A 9 16.63 15.26 -3.44
C VAL A 9 17.97 14.88 -4.03
N LEU A 10 18.19 13.57 -4.24
CA LEU A 10 19.40 13.07 -4.88
C LEU A 10 19.46 13.43 -6.37
N PRO A 11 20.64 13.44 -6.99
CA PRO A 11 20.79 13.74 -8.43
C PRO A 11 19.95 12.83 -9.35
N ASN A 12 19.68 11.58 -8.92
CA ASN A 12 18.83 10.64 -9.64
C ASN A 12 17.32 10.84 -9.40
N GLY A 13 16.94 11.85 -8.61
CA GLY A 13 15.53 12.19 -8.37
C GLY A 13 14.90 11.52 -7.15
N LEU A 14 15.60 10.60 -6.46
CA LEU A 14 15.11 10.01 -5.21
C LEU A 14 14.93 11.13 -4.16
N ARG A 15 13.75 11.18 -3.56
CA ARG A 15 13.39 12.18 -2.55
C ARG A 15 13.55 11.58 -1.16
N ILE A 16 14.15 12.35 -0.26
CA ILE A 16 14.37 11.97 1.13
C ILE A 16 13.70 13.02 2.00
N ALA A 17 12.83 12.61 2.92
CA ALA A 17 12.18 13.48 3.89
C ALA A 17 12.36 12.92 5.30
N ALA A 18 12.52 13.79 6.29
CA ALA A 18 12.66 13.36 7.68
C ALA A 18 11.97 14.32 8.64
N GLU A 19 11.31 13.73 9.64
CA GLU A 19 10.91 14.37 10.88
C GLU A 19 11.89 13.98 11.98
N ILE A 20 12.69 14.93 12.46
CA ILE A 20 13.79 14.67 13.40
C ILE A 20 13.36 15.11 14.80
N ASP A 21 13.28 14.14 15.71
CA ASP A 21 13.07 14.35 17.14
C ASP A 21 14.26 13.77 17.92
N PRO A 22 15.20 14.61 18.39
CA PRO A 22 16.36 14.12 19.16
C PRO A 22 16.03 13.50 20.51
N GLU A 23 14.80 13.66 21.01
CA GLU A 23 14.34 13.09 22.26
C GLU A 23 13.59 11.75 22.06
N ALA A 24 13.33 11.37 20.81
CA ALA A 24 12.70 10.09 20.50
C ALA A 24 13.64 8.92 20.87
N HIS A 25 13.04 7.87 21.42
CA HIS A 25 13.76 6.64 21.78
C HIS A 25 13.80 5.60 20.64
N SER A 26 13.13 5.87 19.55
CA SER A 26 13.06 5.02 18.36
C SER A 26 13.21 5.84 17.08
N THR A 27 13.48 5.13 16.00
CA THR A 27 13.42 5.66 14.64
C THR A 27 12.60 4.74 13.76
N ALA A 28 11.94 5.33 12.78
CA ALA A 28 11.27 4.62 11.72
C ALA A 28 11.79 5.11 10.36
N MET A 29 11.86 4.22 9.41
CA MET A 29 12.24 4.51 8.03
C MET A 29 11.36 3.69 7.08
N GLY A 30 11.03 4.28 5.93
CA GLY A 30 10.32 3.56 4.88
C GLY A 30 10.66 4.08 3.49
N PHE A 31 10.62 3.17 2.54
CA PHE A 31 10.64 3.45 1.11
C PHE A 31 9.21 3.35 0.59
N PHE A 32 8.74 4.41 -0.03
CA PHE A 32 7.39 4.54 -0.56
C PHE A 32 7.49 4.69 -2.08
N VAL A 33 7.12 3.65 -2.79
CA VAL A 33 7.11 3.65 -4.26
C VAL A 33 5.71 4.05 -4.72
N ARG A 34 5.63 5.05 -5.59
CA ARG A 34 4.36 5.56 -6.11
C ARG A 34 3.83 4.66 -7.20
N THR A 35 3.57 3.42 -6.84
CA THR A 35 2.98 2.40 -7.71
C THR A 35 2.11 1.45 -6.89
N GLY A 36 1.02 1.00 -7.48
CA GLY A 36 0.07 0.07 -6.88
C GLY A 36 -0.91 -0.43 -7.94
N ALA A 37 -2.01 -1.04 -7.51
CA ALA A 37 -2.95 -1.70 -8.40
C ALA A 37 -3.47 -0.81 -9.55
N ARG A 38 -3.69 0.49 -9.32
CA ARG A 38 -4.15 1.41 -10.38
C ARG A 38 -3.11 1.66 -11.48
N ASP A 39 -1.84 1.37 -11.23
CA ASP A 39 -0.75 1.59 -12.21
C ASP A 39 -0.49 0.36 -13.08
N GLU A 40 -1.19 -0.73 -12.80
CA GLU A 40 -1.10 -2.01 -13.51
C GLU A 40 -1.91 -1.99 -14.82
N GLN A 41 -1.51 -2.86 -15.77
CA GLN A 41 -2.38 -3.17 -16.90
C GLN A 41 -3.45 -4.19 -16.45
N PRO A 42 -4.67 -4.15 -17.03
CA PRO A 42 -5.73 -5.07 -16.62
C PRO A 42 -5.35 -6.56 -16.68
N GLU A 43 -4.50 -6.94 -17.64
CA GLU A 43 -4.03 -8.32 -17.82
C GLU A 43 -3.02 -8.74 -16.75
N HIS A 44 -2.41 -7.78 -16.04
CA HIS A 44 -1.36 -7.99 -15.05
C HIS A 44 -1.78 -7.55 -13.64
N MET A 45 -3.11 -7.45 -13.38
CA MET A 45 -3.60 -7.12 -12.05
C MET A 45 -3.03 -8.06 -11.00
N GLY A 46 -2.56 -7.48 -9.89
CA GLY A 46 -1.90 -8.19 -8.79
C GLY A 46 -0.38 -8.22 -8.89
N VAL A 47 0.23 -7.69 -9.96
CA VAL A 47 1.68 -7.67 -10.10
C VAL A 47 2.38 -6.84 -9.02
N SER A 48 1.79 -5.74 -8.56
CA SER A 48 2.36 -4.91 -7.47
C SER A 48 2.41 -5.67 -6.15
N HIS A 49 1.33 -6.35 -5.81
CA HIS A 49 1.24 -7.14 -4.58
C HIS A 49 2.17 -8.36 -4.65
N PHE A 50 2.17 -9.09 -5.75
CA PHE A 50 3.07 -10.21 -5.93
C PHE A 50 4.55 -9.77 -5.87
N LEU A 51 4.87 -8.63 -6.47
CA LEU A 51 6.22 -8.07 -6.41
C LEU A 51 6.61 -7.67 -4.97
N GLU A 52 5.67 -7.20 -4.15
CA GLU A 52 5.91 -6.95 -2.72
C GLU A 52 6.43 -8.21 -2.03
N HIS A 53 5.78 -9.35 -2.21
CA HIS A 53 6.22 -10.64 -1.67
C HIS A 53 7.62 -11.02 -2.18
N MET A 54 7.88 -10.82 -3.47
CA MET A 54 9.16 -11.14 -4.09
C MET A 54 10.33 -10.30 -3.55
N MET A 55 10.08 -9.10 -2.99
CA MET A 55 11.12 -8.28 -2.34
C MET A 55 11.76 -8.98 -1.15
N PHE A 56 11.04 -9.88 -0.48
CA PHE A 56 11.52 -10.63 0.68
C PHE A 56 12.14 -11.99 0.32
N LYS A 57 12.09 -12.42 -0.95
CA LYS A 57 12.67 -13.71 -1.40
C LYS A 57 14.18 -13.67 -1.59
N GLY A 58 14.79 -12.50 -1.42
CA GLY A 58 16.24 -12.29 -1.42
C GLY A 58 16.75 -11.48 -2.62
N THR A 59 18.01 -11.12 -2.49
CA THR A 59 18.76 -10.24 -3.38
C THR A 59 20.03 -10.93 -3.86
N GLU A 60 20.92 -10.21 -4.53
CA GLU A 60 22.26 -10.70 -4.82
C GLU A 60 23.13 -10.86 -3.54
N ARG A 61 22.81 -10.09 -2.47
CA ARG A 61 23.59 -10.04 -1.24
C ARG A 61 22.99 -10.90 -0.12
N ARG A 62 21.68 -11.13 -0.13
CA ARG A 62 20.91 -11.77 0.96
C ARG A 62 19.99 -12.85 0.43
N THR A 63 19.92 -13.95 1.16
CA THR A 63 18.81 -14.90 1.00
C THR A 63 17.58 -14.40 1.77
N ALA A 64 16.40 -14.97 1.55
CA ALA A 64 15.20 -14.68 2.33
C ALA A 64 15.45 -14.84 3.85
N ALA A 65 16.08 -15.95 4.24
CA ALA A 65 16.43 -16.21 5.64
C ALA A 65 17.43 -15.20 6.22
N ASP A 66 18.30 -14.62 5.38
CA ASP A 66 19.20 -13.55 5.82
C ASP A 66 18.43 -12.25 6.09
N VAL A 67 17.44 -11.91 5.26
CA VAL A 67 16.59 -10.74 5.45
C VAL A 67 15.86 -10.81 6.79
N ASP A 68 15.19 -11.93 7.07
CA ASP A 68 14.45 -12.14 8.31
C ASP A 68 15.41 -12.07 9.53
N ARG A 69 16.51 -12.82 9.47
CA ARG A 69 17.50 -12.86 10.54
C ARG A 69 18.09 -11.48 10.85
N GLU A 70 18.42 -10.70 9.80
CA GLU A 70 19.08 -9.42 10.00
C GLU A 70 18.13 -8.35 10.57
N PHE A 71 16.83 -8.40 10.26
CA PHE A 71 15.83 -7.58 10.96
C PHE A 71 15.62 -8.02 12.40
N ASP A 72 15.60 -9.33 12.66
CA ASP A 72 15.50 -9.88 14.02
C ASP A 72 16.71 -9.50 14.88
N ASP A 73 17.93 -9.60 14.34
CA ASP A 73 19.18 -9.27 15.03
C ASP A 73 19.23 -7.82 15.57
N ILE A 74 18.55 -6.89 14.88
CA ILE A 74 18.45 -5.49 15.32
C ILE A 74 17.16 -5.18 16.07
N GLY A 75 16.29 -6.19 16.28
CA GLY A 75 15.01 -6.04 16.95
C GLY A 75 14.07 -5.07 16.22
N ALA A 76 14.16 -4.99 14.90
CA ALA A 76 13.32 -4.13 14.11
C ALA A 76 11.94 -4.72 13.94
N ARG A 77 10.92 -3.85 13.97
CA ARG A 77 9.59 -4.17 13.44
C ARG A 77 9.53 -3.71 12.00
N HIS A 78 9.46 -4.64 11.09
CA HIS A 78 9.38 -4.35 9.66
C HIS A 78 8.10 -4.92 9.06
N ASN A 79 7.66 -4.32 7.98
CA ASN A 79 6.54 -4.80 7.18
C ASN A 79 6.57 -4.14 5.81
N ALA A 80 5.71 -4.63 4.91
CA ALA A 80 5.39 -3.99 3.65
C ALA A 80 3.87 -3.99 3.46
N TRP A 81 3.40 -3.17 2.53
CA TRP A 81 2.01 -3.19 2.10
C TRP A 81 1.87 -2.60 0.71
N THR A 82 0.94 -3.13 -0.03
CA THR A 82 0.51 -2.62 -1.34
C THR A 82 -0.92 -2.10 -1.25
N SER A 83 -1.17 -0.97 -1.87
CA SER A 83 -2.51 -0.39 -2.02
C SER A 83 -2.82 -0.15 -3.49
N ALA A 84 -3.96 0.48 -3.75
CA ALA A 84 -4.30 0.90 -5.11
C ALA A 84 -3.24 1.86 -5.72
N GLU A 85 -2.54 2.65 -4.90
CA GLU A 85 -1.74 3.78 -5.39
C GLU A 85 -0.28 3.79 -4.91
N MET A 86 0.09 2.94 -4.00
CA MET A 86 1.40 2.96 -3.36
C MET A 86 1.79 1.58 -2.86
N THR A 87 3.07 1.26 -2.96
CA THR A 87 3.70 0.13 -2.28
C THR A 87 4.76 0.67 -1.32
N ALA A 88 4.75 0.22 -0.08
CA ALA A 88 5.64 0.71 0.96
C ALA A 88 6.36 -0.43 1.67
N PHE A 89 7.63 -0.21 1.98
CA PHE A 89 8.50 -1.10 2.75
C PHE A 89 9.06 -0.30 3.91
N HIS A 90 8.86 -0.73 5.14
CA HIS A 90 9.25 0.07 6.29
C HIS A 90 9.79 -0.77 7.45
N ALA A 91 10.61 -0.12 8.26
CA ALA A 91 11.11 -0.69 9.51
C ALA A 91 11.15 0.38 10.61
N SER A 92 10.95 -0.05 11.84
CA SER A 92 11.19 0.75 13.04
C SER A 92 12.12 0.01 13.99
N CYS A 93 13.10 0.73 14.54
CA CYS A 93 14.13 0.16 15.40
C CYS A 93 14.64 1.20 16.41
N LEU A 94 15.61 0.78 17.24
CA LEU A 94 16.35 1.72 18.07
C LEU A 94 17.29 2.58 17.19
N PRO A 95 17.57 3.85 17.56
CA PRO A 95 18.37 4.77 16.75
C PRO A 95 19.74 4.25 16.31
N GLN A 96 20.40 3.48 17.18
CA GLN A 96 21.73 2.91 16.87
C GLN A 96 21.71 1.84 15.76
N PHE A 97 20.54 1.34 15.37
CA PHE A 97 20.37 0.31 14.34
C PHE A 97 19.79 0.86 13.04
N LEU A 98 19.51 2.17 12.95
CA LEU A 98 18.91 2.77 11.74
C LEU A 98 19.76 2.54 10.49
N ASP A 99 21.07 2.63 10.62
CA ASP A 99 22.03 2.34 9.54
C ASP A 99 21.87 0.93 8.98
N ARG A 100 21.62 -0.03 9.87
CA ARG A 100 21.41 -1.42 9.46
C ARG A 100 20.06 -1.63 8.82
N ALA A 101 19.01 -1.02 9.38
CA ALA A 101 17.66 -1.07 8.80
C ALA A 101 17.64 -0.45 7.40
N GLU A 102 18.35 0.65 7.18
CA GLU A 102 18.50 1.29 5.86
C GLU A 102 19.19 0.36 4.86
N ASP A 103 20.30 -0.31 5.24
CA ASP A 103 21.04 -1.24 4.37
C ASP A 103 20.17 -2.45 3.97
N ILE A 104 19.33 -2.95 4.87
CA ILE A 104 18.42 -4.06 4.54
C ILE A 104 17.30 -3.57 3.62
N LEU A 105 16.63 -2.46 3.96
CA LEU A 105 15.53 -1.93 3.17
C LEU A 105 15.97 -1.52 1.75
N SER A 106 17.12 -0.85 1.62
CA SER A 106 17.64 -0.47 0.30
C SER A 106 18.00 -1.68 -0.57
N ASP A 107 18.49 -2.76 0.06
CA ASP A 107 18.86 -3.99 -0.63
C ASP A 107 17.63 -4.79 -1.09
N ILE A 108 16.63 -5.01 -0.24
CA ILE A 108 15.42 -5.75 -0.62
C ILE A 108 14.64 -5.09 -1.75
N LEU A 109 14.75 -3.77 -1.91
CA LEU A 109 14.16 -3.04 -3.05
C LEU A 109 14.92 -3.29 -4.37
N ARG A 110 15.92 -4.15 -4.38
CA ARG A 110 16.60 -4.67 -5.58
C ARG A 110 16.64 -6.19 -5.54
N PRO A 111 15.45 -6.83 -5.58
CA PRO A 111 15.32 -8.28 -5.47
C PRO A 111 15.94 -8.98 -6.68
N SER A 112 16.38 -10.22 -6.48
CA SER A 112 16.92 -11.03 -7.56
C SER A 112 15.85 -11.53 -8.54
N LEU A 113 14.58 -11.55 -8.16
CA LEU A 113 13.43 -12.03 -8.94
C LEU A 113 13.71 -13.35 -9.67
N ARG A 114 14.25 -14.35 -8.93
CA ARG A 114 14.59 -15.66 -9.48
C ARG A 114 13.32 -16.40 -9.93
N GLU A 115 13.42 -17.15 -11.01
CA GLU A 115 12.30 -17.93 -11.54
C GLU A 115 11.73 -18.91 -10.52
N ASP A 116 12.62 -19.65 -9.82
CA ASP A 116 12.21 -20.63 -8.82
C ASP A 116 11.41 -19.96 -7.67
N ASP A 117 11.88 -18.82 -7.17
CA ASP A 117 11.16 -18.06 -6.11
C ASP A 117 9.80 -17.55 -6.60
N PHE A 118 9.71 -17.12 -7.87
CA PHE A 118 8.46 -16.67 -8.47
C PHE A 118 7.44 -17.80 -8.60
N GLU A 119 7.87 -18.96 -9.09
CA GLU A 119 6.99 -20.13 -9.23
C GLU A 119 6.58 -20.72 -7.87
N ASP A 120 7.45 -20.67 -6.86
CA ASP A 120 7.16 -21.12 -5.51
C ASP A 120 6.19 -20.17 -4.79
N GLU A 121 6.25 -18.85 -5.06
CA GLU A 121 5.39 -17.86 -4.41
C GLU A 121 4.01 -17.73 -5.08
N LYS A 122 3.90 -18.00 -6.37
CA LYS A 122 2.62 -17.90 -7.09
C LYS A 122 1.47 -18.68 -6.42
N PRO A 123 1.63 -19.94 -5.99
CA PRO A 123 0.62 -20.66 -5.23
C PRO A 123 0.22 -19.96 -3.93
N VAL A 124 1.16 -19.32 -3.22
CA VAL A 124 0.89 -18.60 -1.97
C VAL A 124 -0.05 -17.43 -2.22
N ILE A 125 0.21 -16.63 -3.26
CA ILE A 125 -0.67 -15.53 -3.66
C ILE A 125 -2.06 -16.05 -4.07
N LEU A 126 -2.12 -17.17 -4.80
CA LEU A 126 -3.41 -17.77 -5.19
C LEU A 126 -4.21 -18.29 -4.00
N GLU A 127 -3.55 -18.78 -2.96
CA GLU A 127 -4.20 -19.18 -1.69
C GLU A 127 -4.68 -17.94 -0.92
N GLU A 128 -3.92 -16.85 -0.93
CA GLU A 128 -4.34 -15.59 -0.31
C GLU A 128 -5.57 -15.01 -1.01
N ILE A 129 -5.60 -14.98 -2.36
CA ILE A 129 -6.79 -14.57 -3.12
C ILE A 129 -8.00 -15.43 -2.71
N ALA A 130 -7.84 -16.75 -2.63
CA ALA A 130 -8.93 -17.63 -2.22
C ALA A 130 -9.42 -17.32 -0.80
N MET A 131 -8.52 -17.03 0.13
CA MET A 131 -8.87 -16.65 1.51
C MET A 131 -9.71 -15.37 1.56
N TYR A 132 -9.41 -14.36 0.72
CA TYR A 132 -10.21 -13.13 0.64
C TYR A 132 -11.54 -13.35 -0.09
N ASP A 133 -11.55 -14.16 -1.17
CA ASP A 133 -12.78 -14.52 -1.89
C ASP A 133 -13.77 -15.28 -0.99
N ASP A 134 -13.29 -16.05 -0.02
CA ASP A 134 -14.09 -16.76 0.98
C ASP A 134 -14.68 -15.85 2.08
N GLN A 135 -14.28 -14.59 2.14
CA GLN A 135 -14.80 -13.61 3.10
C GLN A 135 -15.92 -12.76 2.46
N PRO A 136 -17.19 -12.91 2.90
CA PRO A 136 -18.33 -12.28 2.24
C PRO A 136 -18.24 -10.75 2.18
N PHE A 137 -17.71 -10.13 3.24
CA PHE A 137 -17.54 -8.68 3.29
C PHE A 137 -16.56 -8.19 2.22
N TRP A 138 -15.39 -8.85 2.07
CA TRP A 138 -14.39 -8.44 1.09
C TRP A 138 -14.87 -8.61 -0.35
N GLY A 139 -15.57 -9.71 -0.65
CA GLY A 139 -16.20 -9.90 -1.96
C GLY A 139 -17.22 -8.82 -2.28
N LEU A 140 -18.02 -8.39 -1.30
CA LEU A 140 -18.96 -7.28 -1.46
C LEU A 140 -18.24 -5.94 -1.65
N TYR A 141 -17.21 -5.67 -0.86
CA TYR A 141 -16.39 -4.47 -0.94
C TYR A 141 -15.77 -4.31 -2.34
N GLU A 142 -15.08 -5.33 -2.84
CA GLU A 142 -14.45 -5.30 -4.16
C GLU A 142 -15.47 -5.11 -5.28
N LYS A 143 -16.60 -5.83 -5.25
CA LYS A 143 -17.69 -5.63 -6.22
C LYS A 143 -18.27 -4.22 -6.16
N THR A 144 -18.37 -3.64 -4.96
CA THR A 144 -18.84 -2.26 -4.80
C THR A 144 -17.87 -1.29 -5.48
N LEU A 145 -16.56 -1.46 -5.30
CA LEU A 145 -15.55 -0.64 -5.96
C LEU A 145 -15.53 -0.86 -7.48
N GLU A 146 -15.66 -2.10 -7.96
CA GLU A 146 -15.79 -2.41 -9.39
C GLU A 146 -16.97 -1.67 -10.02
N HIS A 147 -18.14 -1.68 -9.39
CA HIS A 147 -19.32 -0.97 -9.90
C HIS A 147 -19.19 0.54 -9.81
N TYR A 148 -18.57 1.03 -8.75
CA TYR A 148 -18.36 2.46 -8.54
C TYR A 148 -17.34 3.05 -9.52
N TYR A 149 -16.21 2.37 -9.71
CA TYR A 149 -15.13 2.81 -10.58
C TYR A 149 -15.26 2.37 -12.04
N GLY A 150 -16.06 1.34 -12.32
CA GLY A 150 -16.29 0.81 -13.66
C GLY A 150 -14.98 0.40 -14.35
N SER A 151 -14.71 0.98 -15.51
CA SER A 151 -13.47 0.73 -16.26
C SER A 151 -12.28 1.58 -15.80
N HIS A 152 -12.45 2.43 -14.80
CA HIS A 152 -11.36 3.24 -14.27
C HIS A 152 -10.37 2.36 -13.50
N ARG A 153 -9.08 2.65 -13.58
CA ARG A 153 -7.99 1.84 -12.98
C ARG A 153 -8.06 1.70 -11.46
N LEU A 154 -8.79 2.55 -10.76
CA LEU A 154 -9.06 2.38 -9.32
C LEU A 154 -10.02 1.22 -9.01
N ALA A 155 -10.64 0.61 -10.01
CA ALA A 155 -11.38 -0.65 -9.88
C ALA A 155 -10.47 -1.88 -9.77
N HIS A 156 -9.17 -1.75 -10.05
CA HIS A 156 -8.25 -2.88 -10.00
C HIS A 156 -8.13 -3.41 -8.58
N ARG A 157 -8.27 -4.72 -8.43
CA ARG A 157 -8.03 -5.42 -7.16
C ARG A 157 -6.55 -5.44 -6.83
N VAL A 158 -6.20 -5.13 -5.59
CA VAL A 158 -4.79 -5.10 -5.16
C VAL A 158 -4.12 -6.46 -5.28
N LEU A 159 -4.82 -7.53 -4.90
CA LEU A 159 -4.31 -8.90 -5.02
C LEU A 159 -4.38 -9.43 -6.46
N GLY A 160 -5.06 -8.72 -7.35
CA GLY A 160 -5.42 -9.24 -8.66
C GLY A 160 -6.56 -10.25 -8.60
N THR A 161 -6.65 -11.07 -9.62
CA THR A 161 -7.62 -12.18 -9.69
C THR A 161 -6.85 -13.50 -9.85
N ARG A 162 -7.51 -14.63 -9.55
CA ARG A 162 -6.95 -15.95 -9.81
C ARG A 162 -6.47 -16.09 -11.25
N GLU A 163 -7.20 -15.54 -12.22
CA GLU A 163 -6.85 -15.59 -13.63
C GLU A 163 -5.60 -14.76 -13.94
N THR A 164 -5.56 -13.49 -13.52
CA THR A 164 -4.44 -12.59 -13.82
C THR A 164 -3.15 -13.07 -13.18
N VAL A 165 -3.18 -13.51 -11.90
CA VAL A 165 -2.01 -14.02 -11.19
C VAL A 165 -1.54 -15.36 -11.75
N SER A 166 -2.45 -16.28 -12.12
CA SER A 166 -2.06 -17.57 -12.74
C SER A 166 -1.36 -17.38 -14.08
N ASN A 167 -1.77 -16.36 -14.86
CA ASN A 167 -1.21 -16.05 -16.16
C ASN A 167 0.03 -15.16 -16.11
N LEU A 168 0.29 -14.52 -14.97
CA LEU A 168 1.44 -13.61 -14.82
C LEU A 168 2.76 -14.38 -15.04
N GLN A 169 3.66 -13.75 -15.80
CA GLN A 169 4.98 -14.28 -16.10
C GLN A 169 6.04 -13.46 -15.34
N ARG A 170 7.10 -14.12 -14.91
CA ARG A 170 8.21 -13.48 -14.20
C ARG A 170 8.83 -12.33 -15.01
N ASP A 171 8.98 -12.48 -16.32
CA ASP A 171 9.54 -11.43 -17.18
C ASP A 171 8.64 -10.18 -17.24
N THR A 172 7.32 -10.35 -17.24
CA THR A 172 6.36 -9.23 -17.12
C THR A 172 6.53 -8.49 -15.79
N MET A 173 6.72 -9.23 -14.70
CA MET A 173 7.02 -8.64 -13.40
C MET A 173 8.34 -7.88 -13.39
N ASN A 174 9.40 -8.42 -14.04
CA ASN A 174 10.67 -7.73 -14.20
C ASN A 174 10.53 -6.41 -14.95
N ASP A 175 9.78 -6.39 -16.05
CA ASP A 175 9.54 -5.18 -16.83
C ASP A 175 8.78 -4.14 -16.01
N TYR A 176 7.78 -4.59 -15.25
CA TYR A 176 7.03 -3.73 -14.32
C TYR A 176 7.94 -3.16 -13.24
N PHE A 177 8.75 -4.01 -12.59
CA PHE A 177 9.73 -3.59 -11.59
C PHE A 177 10.72 -2.57 -12.16
N ALA A 178 11.34 -2.87 -13.29
CA ALA A 178 12.33 -2.00 -13.91
C ALA A 178 11.76 -0.61 -14.25
N HIS A 179 10.47 -0.53 -14.60
CA HIS A 179 9.83 0.74 -14.92
C HIS A 179 9.35 1.49 -13.67
N GLN A 180 8.67 0.82 -12.74
CA GLN A 180 7.96 1.46 -11.63
C GLN A 180 8.85 1.73 -10.41
N TYR A 181 9.83 0.86 -10.12
CA TYR A 181 10.69 0.98 -8.94
C TYR A 181 11.93 1.83 -9.23
N SER A 182 11.71 3.00 -9.84
CA SER A 182 12.73 3.96 -10.19
C SER A 182 13.01 4.96 -9.07
N ALA A 183 14.17 5.60 -9.14
CA ALA A 183 14.59 6.59 -8.16
C ALA A 183 13.61 7.77 -8.07
N ASP A 184 13.15 8.27 -9.22
CA ASP A 184 12.26 9.43 -9.31
C ASP A 184 10.77 9.10 -9.02
N ASN A 185 10.45 7.82 -8.84
CA ASN A 185 9.14 7.32 -8.41
C ASN A 185 9.12 6.84 -6.95
N THR A 186 10.24 6.99 -6.23
CA THR A 186 10.42 6.53 -4.85
C THR A 186 10.70 7.70 -3.90
N ILE A 187 10.11 7.64 -2.71
CA ILE A 187 10.36 8.55 -1.60
C ILE A 187 10.88 7.75 -0.41
N VAL A 188 11.95 8.18 0.20
CA VAL A 188 12.40 7.70 1.51
C VAL A 188 11.88 8.65 2.57
N SER A 189 11.17 8.13 3.55
CA SER A 189 10.68 8.90 4.70
C SER A 189 11.23 8.33 5.99
N MET A 190 11.68 9.22 6.88
CA MET A 190 12.24 8.85 8.17
C MET A 190 11.61 9.69 9.29
N ALA A 191 11.51 9.11 10.49
CA ALA A 191 11.05 9.84 11.67
C ALA A 191 11.77 9.35 12.93
N GLY A 192 12.04 10.25 13.86
CA GLY A 192 12.63 9.95 15.17
C GLY A 192 14.03 10.51 15.39
N ASN A 193 14.83 9.85 16.23
CA ASN A 193 16.16 10.29 16.57
C ASN A 193 17.19 9.81 15.55
N LEU A 194 17.59 10.69 14.63
CA LEU A 194 18.50 10.36 13.52
C LEU A 194 19.39 11.56 13.14
N ASP A 195 20.54 11.25 12.56
CA ASP A 195 21.40 12.23 11.86
C ASP A 195 21.01 12.25 10.38
N PHE A 196 20.34 13.33 9.97
CA PHE A 196 19.83 13.46 8.62
C PHE A 196 20.93 13.47 7.55
N GLU A 197 22.03 14.20 7.78
CA GLU A 197 23.13 14.32 6.81
C GLU A 197 23.83 12.97 6.62
N ALA A 198 24.07 12.24 7.72
CA ALA A 198 24.64 10.91 7.65
C ALA A 198 23.71 9.94 6.87
N MET A 199 22.40 10.00 7.12
CA MET A 199 21.43 9.16 6.42
C MET A 199 21.33 9.51 4.91
N VAL A 200 21.36 10.79 4.55
CA VAL A 200 21.39 11.20 3.14
C VAL A 200 22.61 10.61 2.42
N GLN A 201 23.81 10.67 3.04
CA GLN A 201 25.03 10.09 2.45
C GLN A 201 24.94 8.58 2.28
N ARG A 202 24.36 7.88 3.23
CA ARG A 202 24.15 6.42 3.14
C ARG A 202 23.16 6.05 2.05
N ILE A 203 22.01 6.71 2.01
CA ILE A 203 21.00 6.50 0.97
C ILE A 203 21.58 6.82 -0.41
N GLU A 204 22.36 7.88 -0.53
CA GLU A 204 23.05 8.19 -1.80
C GLU A 204 24.05 7.08 -2.18
N SER A 205 24.80 6.53 -1.23
CA SER A 205 25.72 5.41 -1.48
C SER A 205 24.99 4.14 -1.97
N HIS A 206 23.84 3.80 -1.39
CA HIS A 206 23.11 2.59 -1.70
C HIS A 206 22.10 2.73 -2.85
N CYS A 207 21.52 3.92 -3.01
CA CYS A 207 20.44 4.16 -3.98
C CYS A 207 20.82 5.17 -5.08
N GLY A 208 21.96 5.84 -4.99
CA GLY A 208 22.35 6.87 -5.95
C GLY A 208 22.55 6.38 -7.39
N HIS A 209 22.81 5.08 -7.54
CA HIS A 209 22.92 4.41 -8.85
C HIS A 209 21.56 3.95 -9.44
N TRP A 210 20.46 4.09 -8.70
CA TRP A 210 19.14 3.70 -9.21
C TRP A 210 18.75 4.57 -10.41
N GLU A 211 18.17 3.93 -11.40
CA GLU A 211 17.77 4.61 -12.63
C GLU A 211 16.55 5.50 -12.44
N ARG A 212 16.44 6.50 -13.32
CA ARG A 212 15.25 7.30 -13.51
C ARG A 212 14.52 6.78 -14.72
N THR A 213 13.27 6.43 -14.58
CA THR A 213 12.44 5.94 -15.70
C THR A 213 11.44 6.99 -16.18
N GLY A 214 11.16 7.99 -15.34
CA GLY A 214 10.10 8.96 -15.60
C GLY A 214 8.73 8.31 -15.54
N ALA A 215 8.54 7.29 -14.69
CA ALA A 215 7.25 6.64 -14.51
C ALA A 215 6.17 7.68 -14.16
N ILE A 216 5.13 7.75 -14.99
CA ILE A 216 4.04 8.72 -14.83
C ILE A 216 2.74 7.94 -14.68
N ARG A 217 2.01 8.23 -13.61
CA ARG A 217 0.66 7.71 -13.40
C ARG A 217 -0.32 8.31 -14.40
N SER A 218 -1.15 7.46 -15.02
CA SER A 218 -2.28 7.92 -15.83
C SER A 218 -3.42 8.42 -14.93
N TYR A 219 -4.07 9.50 -15.35
CA TYR A 219 -5.18 10.12 -14.66
C TYR A 219 -6.37 10.25 -15.60
N ASP A 220 -7.05 9.14 -15.80
CA ASP A 220 -8.29 9.14 -16.57
C ASP A 220 -9.39 9.85 -15.78
N PRO A 221 -10.34 10.55 -16.44
CA PRO A 221 -11.49 11.12 -15.76
C PRO A 221 -12.33 10.03 -15.10
N LEU A 222 -12.70 10.22 -13.84
CA LEU A 222 -13.59 9.33 -13.13
C LEU A 222 -15.04 9.78 -13.34
N GLU A 223 -15.84 8.89 -13.89
CA GLU A 223 -17.31 8.98 -13.89
C GLU A 223 -17.85 7.88 -12.98
N PRO A 224 -18.23 8.20 -11.74
CA PRO A 224 -18.70 7.20 -10.78
C PRO A 224 -19.91 6.45 -11.31
N GLY A 225 -19.85 5.14 -11.26
CA GLY A 225 -20.98 4.29 -11.62
C GLY A 225 -22.17 4.49 -10.67
N GLN A 226 -23.37 4.24 -11.18
CA GLN A 226 -24.60 4.19 -10.39
C GLN A 226 -25.22 2.82 -10.61
N ALA A 227 -25.05 1.93 -9.64
CA ALA A 227 -25.55 0.57 -9.71
C ALA A 227 -26.09 0.15 -8.36
N GLU A 228 -27.08 -0.72 -8.39
CA GLU A 228 -27.54 -1.47 -7.24
C GLU A 228 -27.46 -2.94 -7.63
N PHE A 229 -26.84 -3.75 -6.79
CA PHE A 229 -26.77 -5.18 -7.00
C PHE A 229 -27.03 -5.92 -5.69
N ARG A 230 -27.44 -7.16 -5.78
CA ARG A 230 -27.68 -8.04 -4.66
C ARG A 230 -27.16 -9.42 -5.00
N ASP A 231 -26.32 -9.96 -4.13
CA ASP A 231 -25.86 -11.33 -4.16
C ASP A 231 -26.48 -12.12 -3.03
N GLU A 232 -26.79 -13.37 -3.27
CA GLU A 232 -27.30 -14.31 -2.26
C GLU A 232 -26.42 -15.56 -2.25
N SER A 233 -26.08 -16.02 -1.05
CA SER A 233 -25.33 -17.27 -0.86
C SER A 233 -25.88 -18.02 0.34
N ASP A 234 -26.13 -19.31 0.17
CA ASP A 234 -26.57 -20.20 1.25
C ASP A 234 -25.49 -20.40 2.34
N GLN A 235 -24.27 -20.00 2.08
CA GLN A 235 -23.15 -20.09 3.03
C GLN A 235 -23.01 -18.85 3.92
N VAL A 236 -23.71 -17.76 3.58
CA VAL A 236 -23.65 -16.49 4.32
C VAL A 236 -24.87 -16.36 5.21
N HIS A 237 -24.66 -16.27 6.52
CA HIS A 237 -25.73 -16.20 7.52
C HIS A 237 -26.02 -14.78 8.00
N GLN A 238 -25.20 -13.81 7.60
CA GLN A 238 -25.36 -12.40 7.92
C GLN A 238 -25.72 -11.61 6.66
N HIS A 239 -26.31 -10.44 6.85
CA HIS A 239 -26.59 -9.50 5.77
C HIS A 239 -25.50 -8.43 5.78
N TYR A 240 -24.81 -8.27 4.65
CA TYR A 240 -23.80 -7.23 4.46
C TYR A 240 -24.34 -6.18 3.50
N THR A 241 -24.15 -4.92 3.83
CA THR A 241 -24.50 -3.79 2.96
C THR A 241 -23.27 -2.93 2.77
N CYS A 242 -22.96 -2.57 1.53
CA CYS A 242 -21.89 -1.62 1.21
C CYS A 242 -22.42 -0.56 0.22
N LEU A 243 -22.12 0.70 0.50
CA LEU A 243 -22.51 1.86 -0.31
C LEU A 243 -21.26 2.65 -0.65
N ALA A 244 -21.08 2.99 -1.91
CA ALA A 244 -20.03 3.93 -2.35
C ALA A 244 -20.68 5.24 -2.82
N ALA A 245 -20.06 6.37 -2.47
CA ALA A 245 -20.49 7.69 -2.91
C ALA A 245 -19.28 8.58 -3.24
N PRO A 246 -19.42 9.52 -4.20
CA PRO A 246 -18.34 10.44 -4.55
C PRO A 246 -17.89 11.30 -3.37
N ALA A 247 -16.57 11.46 -3.25
CA ALA A 247 -15.94 12.28 -2.21
C ALA A 247 -14.80 13.13 -2.80
N PRO A 248 -14.30 14.15 -2.07
CA PRO A 248 -13.18 14.96 -2.50
C PRO A 248 -11.91 14.14 -2.71
N ALA A 249 -11.12 14.51 -3.73
CA ALA A 249 -9.81 13.94 -3.98
C ALA A 249 -8.79 14.34 -2.87
N LEU A 250 -7.66 13.64 -2.83
CA LEU A 250 -6.56 13.92 -1.91
C LEU A 250 -6.04 15.38 -2.03
N GLN A 251 -6.09 15.98 -3.21
CA GLN A 251 -5.63 17.35 -3.46
C GLN A 251 -6.66 18.44 -3.10
N ASP A 252 -7.91 18.06 -2.83
CA ASP A 252 -8.98 19.00 -2.51
C ASP A 252 -8.95 19.31 -1.00
N ASP A 253 -8.94 20.60 -0.64
CA ASP A 253 -8.94 21.03 0.77
C ASP A 253 -10.18 20.58 1.55
N ARG A 254 -11.28 20.29 0.84
CA ARG A 254 -12.48 19.70 1.45
C ARG A 254 -12.27 18.30 2.02
N ARG A 255 -11.14 17.63 1.71
CA ARG A 255 -10.79 16.33 2.29
C ARG A 255 -10.81 16.31 3.82
N TYR A 256 -10.42 17.41 4.47
CA TYR A 256 -10.46 17.51 5.93
C TYR A 256 -11.90 17.52 6.48
N ALA A 257 -12.79 18.24 5.80
CA ALA A 257 -14.21 18.24 6.14
C ALA A 257 -14.87 16.89 5.82
N ALA A 258 -14.47 16.25 4.73
CA ALA A 258 -14.94 14.91 4.36
C ALA A 258 -14.54 13.86 5.40
N GLY A 259 -13.28 13.88 5.88
CA GLY A 259 -12.84 13.00 6.95
C GLY A 259 -13.63 13.20 8.25
N MET A 260 -13.87 14.47 8.63
CA MET A 260 -14.73 14.79 9.77
C MET A 260 -16.18 14.31 9.59
N LEU A 261 -16.71 14.44 8.37
CA LEU A 261 -18.06 13.97 8.05
C LEU A 261 -18.15 12.44 8.16
N ALA A 262 -17.20 11.71 7.60
CA ALA A 262 -17.15 10.25 7.71
C ALA A 262 -17.12 9.80 9.18
N HIS A 263 -16.30 10.46 10.00
CA HIS A 263 -16.22 10.18 11.43
C HIS A 263 -17.53 10.43 12.16
N LEU A 264 -18.21 11.55 11.89
CA LEU A 264 -19.51 11.88 12.49
C LEU A 264 -20.62 10.92 12.05
N VAL A 265 -20.56 10.43 10.82
CA VAL A 265 -21.56 9.50 10.26
C VAL A 265 -21.33 8.09 10.79
N GLY A 266 -20.11 7.59 10.75
CA GLY A 266 -19.86 6.15 10.92
C GLY A 266 -18.57 5.80 11.67
N HIS A 267 -18.17 6.54 12.71
CA HIS A 267 -17.15 6.03 13.64
C HIS A 267 -17.72 4.89 14.49
N TYR A 268 -16.86 3.95 14.89
CA TYR A 268 -17.26 2.73 15.61
C TYR A 268 -17.96 2.99 16.96
N GLU A 269 -17.79 4.17 17.56
CA GLU A 269 -18.48 4.59 18.78
C GLU A 269 -19.04 6.01 18.63
N GLY A 270 -20.27 6.21 19.10
CA GLY A 270 -20.87 7.53 19.26
C GLY A 270 -21.27 8.23 17.96
N SER A 271 -21.13 7.57 16.79
CA SER A 271 -21.53 8.12 15.51
C SER A 271 -23.03 8.01 15.26
N ARG A 272 -23.50 8.61 14.15
CA ARG A 272 -24.92 8.52 13.77
C ARG A 272 -25.33 7.08 13.42
N LEU A 273 -24.47 6.35 12.72
CA LEU A 273 -24.73 4.93 12.39
C LEU A 273 -24.68 4.05 13.65
N TYR A 274 -23.75 4.31 14.56
CA TYR A 274 -23.67 3.62 15.82
C TYR A 274 -25.01 3.70 16.59
N TRP A 275 -25.53 4.91 16.84
CA TRP A 275 -26.77 5.10 17.57
C TRP A 275 -28.01 4.61 16.83
N ALA A 276 -27.97 4.60 15.49
CA ALA A 276 -29.10 4.17 14.68
C ALA A 276 -29.17 2.67 14.46
N LEU A 277 -28.03 1.98 14.39
CA LEU A 277 -27.96 0.58 13.97
C LEU A 277 -27.31 -0.34 15.00
N VAL A 278 -26.20 0.09 15.60
CA VAL A 278 -25.40 -0.77 16.50
C VAL A 278 -25.96 -0.77 17.91
N ASP A 279 -26.19 0.41 18.51
CA ASP A 279 -26.74 0.51 19.88
C ASP A 279 -28.09 -0.21 20.05
N PRO A 280 -29.06 -0.10 19.11
CA PRO A 280 -30.31 -0.86 19.22
C PRO A 280 -30.20 -2.34 18.83
N GLY A 281 -29.00 -2.83 18.42
CA GLY A 281 -28.76 -4.22 18.06
C GLY A 281 -29.31 -4.63 16.69
N LEU A 282 -29.50 -3.69 15.76
CA LEU A 282 -29.92 -3.96 14.38
C LEU A 282 -28.76 -4.39 13.49
N ALA A 283 -27.53 -3.95 13.81
CA ALA A 283 -26.31 -4.37 13.14
C ALA A 283 -25.21 -4.62 14.20
N GLU A 284 -24.29 -5.52 13.90
CA GLU A 284 -23.09 -5.75 14.73
C GLU A 284 -22.07 -4.65 14.54
N GLU A 285 -21.98 -4.12 13.30
CA GLU A 285 -21.08 -3.06 12.91
C GLU A 285 -21.75 -2.16 11.88
N ALA A 286 -21.46 -0.85 11.93
CA ALA A 286 -21.87 0.09 10.92
C ALA A 286 -20.87 1.25 10.87
N GLN A 287 -20.17 1.39 9.75
CA GLN A 287 -19.08 2.35 9.58
C GLN A 287 -19.22 3.19 8.32
N CYS A 288 -18.56 4.35 8.34
CA CYS A 288 -18.37 5.21 7.18
C CYS A 288 -16.91 5.62 7.12
N HIS A 289 -16.27 5.32 6.00
CA HIS A 289 -14.90 5.72 5.71
C HIS A 289 -14.86 6.74 4.57
N PHE A 290 -13.86 7.58 4.59
CA PHE A 290 -13.50 8.49 3.52
C PHE A 290 -12.12 8.09 3.02
N ASP A 291 -12.05 7.66 1.77
CA ASP A 291 -10.81 7.27 1.10
C ASP A 291 -10.42 8.30 0.03
N PRO A 292 -9.56 9.27 0.40
CA PRO A 292 -9.02 10.21 -0.57
C PRO A 292 -7.99 9.52 -1.47
N ARG A 293 -8.24 9.51 -2.79
CA ARG A 293 -7.34 9.01 -3.82
C ARG A 293 -6.67 10.17 -4.55
N ASP A 294 -5.57 9.87 -5.24
CA ASP A 294 -4.94 10.84 -6.13
C ASP A 294 -5.91 11.18 -7.29
N ARG A 295 -6.44 12.42 -7.27
CA ARG A 295 -7.46 12.98 -8.17
C ARG A 295 -8.83 12.29 -8.16
N ALA A 296 -9.11 11.51 -7.15
CA ALA A 296 -10.41 10.89 -6.92
C ALA A 296 -10.69 10.78 -5.42
N GLY A 297 -11.85 10.29 -5.04
CA GLY A 297 -12.17 9.95 -3.66
C GLY A 297 -13.56 9.35 -3.55
N GLU A 298 -13.73 8.52 -2.52
CA GLU A 298 -15.01 7.91 -2.20
C GLU A 298 -15.31 7.94 -0.71
N PHE A 299 -16.60 8.01 -0.39
CA PHE A 299 -17.13 7.55 0.87
C PHE A 299 -17.56 6.10 0.71
N LEU A 300 -17.18 5.27 1.65
CA LEU A 300 -17.64 3.89 1.78
C LEU A 300 -18.40 3.75 3.09
N ILE A 301 -19.63 3.25 3.02
CA ILE A 301 -20.49 3.02 4.17
C ILE A 301 -20.88 1.56 4.16
N TRP A 302 -20.67 0.87 5.27
CA TRP A 302 -21.06 -0.54 5.40
C TRP A 302 -21.68 -0.86 6.75
N CYS A 303 -22.45 -1.90 6.75
CA CYS A 303 -22.99 -2.54 7.94
C CYS A 303 -23.20 -4.04 7.69
#